data_88f5f4f31e42b1fc67761cc833e09454
#
_entry.id   88f5f4f31e42b1fc67761cc833e09454
#
_cell.length_a   1.000
_cell.length_b   1.000
_cell.length_c   1.000
_cell.angle_alpha   90.00
_cell.angle_beta   90.00
_cell.angle_gamma   90.00
#
_symmetry.space_group_name_H-M   'P 1'
#
loop_
_entity.id
_entity.type
_entity.pdbx_description
1 polymer ?
#
loop_
_entity_poly.entity_id
_entity_poly.type
_entity_poly.pdbx_seq_one_letter_code
_entity_poly.pdbx_strand_id
1 'polypeptide(L)'
;MRDQIVCSGALFYSKATRRFLLLQKANGKHAGTWGLVGGTNIEGENPWQGLMREVTEEIGSCPAILKTIPLETFVSNDTVFNFHTYLCVIENEFIPKLSDEHCAWAWATIDRAPKPLHQGLRSSFGNKTIRTKLQTVFDIVDLL
;
A
#
# COMPACT_ATOMS: atom_id res chain seq x y z
N MET A 1 8.61 -19.19 22.01
CA MET A 1 7.63 -18.30 21.39
C MET A 1 8.25 -17.62 20.19
N ARG A 2 7.62 -17.68 19.03
CA ARG A 2 8.14 -17.02 17.83
C ARG A 2 7.82 -15.54 17.85
N ASP A 3 8.78 -14.72 17.43
CA ASP A 3 8.54 -13.30 17.26
C ASP A 3 7.60 -13.08 16.07
N GLN A 4 6.67 -12.16 16.25
CA GLN A 4 5.78 -11.78 15.17
C GLN A 4 6.50 -10.88 14.17
N ILE A 5 6.20 -11.07 12.88
CA ILE A 5 6.63 -10.19 11.81
C ILE A 5 5.43 -9.33 11.44
N VAL A 6 5.55 -8.04 11.61
CA VAL A 6 4.50 -7.08 11.30
C VAL A 6 4.94 -6.22 10.13
N CYS A 7 4.14 -6.25 9.05
CA CYS A 7 4.34 -5.42 7.88
C CYS A 7 3.14 -4.51 7.68
N SER A 8 3.36 -3.38 7.05
CA SER A 8 2.30 -2.43 6.73
C SER A 8 2.49 -1.89 5.32
N GLY A 9 1.39 -1.66 4.62
CA GLY A 9 1.40 -1.09 3.28
C GLY A 9 0.38 0.01 3.14
N ALA A 10 0.74 1.05 2.39
CA ALA A 10 -0.14 2.17 2.06
C ALA A 10 -0.55 2.09 0.60
N LEU A 11 -1.85 2.07 0.37
CA LEU A 11 -2.43 2.25 -0.95
C LEU A 11 -2.85 3.73 -1.03
N PHE A 12 -1.98 4.56 -1.64
CA PHE A 12 -2.30 5.97 -1.84
C PHE A 12 -3.30 6.12 -2.98
N TYR A 13 -4.39 6.81 -2.70
CA TYR A 13 -5.48 7.06 -3.64
C TYR A 13 -5.63 8.56 -3.87
N SER A 14 -5.47 9.00 -5.11
CA SER A 14 -5.66 10.39 -5.50
C SER A 14 -7.15 10.66 -5.74
N LYS A 15 -7.73 11.55 -4.94
CA LYS A 15 -9.11 11.96 -5.09
C LYS A 15 -9.35 12.63 -6.44
N ALA A 16 -8.40 13.45 -6.92
CA ALA A 16 -8.53 14.19 -8.17
C ALA A 16 -8.58 13.28 -9.40
N THR A 17 -7.77 12.20 -9.42
CA THR A 17 -7.66 11.33 -10.61
C THR A 17 -8.29 9.96 -10.43
N ARG A 18 -8.64 9.59 -9.19
CA ARG A 18 -9.20 8.27 -8.84
C ARG A 18 -8.25 7.13 -9.18
N ARG A 19 -6.94 7.36 -9.05
CA ARG A 19 -5.91 6.36 -9.32
C ARG A 19 -5.07 6.11 -8.08
N PHE A 20 -4.47 4.91 -8.03
CA PHE A 20 -3.62 4.45 -6.94
C PHE A 20 -2.16 4.53 -7.33
N LEU A 21 -1.31 4.79 -6.33
CA LEU A 21 0.15 4.73 -6.50
C LEU A 21 0.63 3.29 -6.30
N LEU A 22 1.35 2.77 -7.30
CA LEU A 22 2.05 1.50 -7.23
C LEU A 22 3.53 1.72 -7.53
N LEU A 23 4.39 0.97 -6.83
CA LEU A 23 5.83 1.01 -7.00
C LEU A 23 6.34 -0.31 -7.53
N GLN A 24 7.28 -0.26 -8.47
CA GLN A 24 7.93 -1.47 -8.99
C GLN A 24 9.19 -1.78 -8.20
N LYS A 25 9.28 -2.99 -7.68
CA LYS A 25 10.44 -3.47 -6.92
C LYS A 25 11.65 -3.62 -7.82
N ALA A 26 12.78 -3.04 -7.41
CA ALA A 26 14.00 -3.02 -8.22
C ALA A 26 14.86 -4.28 -8.06
N ASN A 27 14.80 -4.93 -6.90
CA ASN A 27 15.71 -6.02 -6.56
C ASN A 27 15.07 -7.00 -5.58
N GLY A 28 15.82 -8.06 -5.26
CA GLY A 28 15.37 -9.07 -4.32
C GLY A 28 14.43 -10.09 -4.94
N LYS A 29 13.80 -10.90 -4.07
CA LYS A 29 12.95 -12.02 -4.47
C LYS A 29 11.75 -11.61 -5.32
N HIS A 30 11.22 -10.41 -5.08
CA HIS A 30 10.03 -9.92 -5.77
C HIS A 30 10.34 -8.85 -6.82
N ALA A 31 11.59 -8.80 -7.30
CA ALA A 31 12.01 -7.84 -8.31
C ALA A 31 11.08 -7.85 -9.53
N GLY A 32 10.76 -6.68 -10.05
CA GLY A 32 9.88 -6.51 -11.20
C GLY A 32 8.38 -6.48 -10.87
N THR A 33 7.98 -6.87 -9.67
CA THR A 33 6.57 -6.81 -9.29
C THR A 33 6.17 -5.41 -8.81
N TRP A 34 4.90 -5.08 -9.01
CA TRP A 34 4.30 -3.82 -8.61
C TRP A 34 3.53 -4.00 -7.30
N GLY A 35 3.76 -3.14 -6.36
CA GLY A 35 3.15 -3.26 -5.03
C GLY A 35 2.90 -1.92 -4.36
N LEU A 36 2.51 -2.01 -3.10
CA LEU A 36 2.23 -0.87 -2.24
C LEU A 36 3.51 -0.21 -1.74
N VAL A 37 3.37 1.00 -1.21
CA VAL A 37 4.41 1.64 -0.41
C VAL A 37 4.34 1.04 0.99
N GLY A 38 5.45 0.54 1.52
CA GLY A 38 5.46 -0.01 2.88
C GLY A 38 6.60 -0.98 3.12
N GLY A 39 6.57 -1.62 4.26
CA GLY A 39 7.61 -2.56 4.65
C GLY A 39 7.40 -3.15 6.03
N THR A 40 8.47 -3.71 6.57
CA THR A 40 8.46 -4.42 7.84
C THR A 40 8.69 -3.45 9.00
N ASN A 41 7.87 -3.59 10.05
CA ASN A 41 8.07 -2.85 11.30
C ASN A 41 9.39 -3.22 11.96
N ILE A 42 9.99 -2.26 12.63
CA ILE A 42 11.07 -2.51 13.58
C ILE A 42 10.50 -2.57 14.99
N GLU A 43 11.29 -3.13 15.92
CA GLU A 43 10.86 -3.30 17.31
C GLU A 43 10.44 -1.95 17.91
N GLY A 44 9.33 -1.97 18.63
CA GLY A 44 8.78 -0.80 19.33
C GLY A 44 7.83 0.04 18.50
N GLU A 45 7.70 -0.23 17.20
CA GLU A 45 6.73 0.49 16.36
C GLU A 45 5.37 -0.19 16.37
N ASN A 46 4.28 0.62 16.39
CA ASN A 46 2.98 0.11 16.00
C ASN A 46 2.87 0.09 14.47
N PRO A 47 1.85 -0.57 13.87
CA PRO A 47 1.75 -0.67 12.40
C PRO A 47 1.78 0.66 11.68
N TRP A 48 1.10 1.68 12.18
CA TRP A 48 1.06 3.00 11.56
C TRP A 48 2.42 3.72 11.63
N GLN A 49 3.11 3.65 12.76
CA GLN A 49 4.45 4.24 12.91
C GLN A 49 5.45 3.62 11.94
N GLY A 50 5.43 2.29 11.82
CA GLY A 50 6.28 1.57 10.88
C GLY A 50 5.97 1.97 9.45
N LEU A 51 4.68 2.10 9.11
CA LEU A 51 4.26 2.51 7.78
C LEU A 51 4.75 3.92 7.45
N MET A 52 4.60 4.88 8.34
CA MET A 52 5.03 6.26 8.08
C MET A 52 6.55 6.36 7.91
N ARG A 53 7.31 5.59 8.66
CA ARG A 53 8.76 5.50 8.47
C ARG A 53 9.10 4.95 7.09
N GLU A 54 8.48 3.83 6.70
CA GLU A 54 8.71 3.20 5.38
C GLU A 54 8.29 4.12 4.24
N VAL A 55 7.16 4.81 4.37
CA VAL A 55 6.71 5.78 3.36
C VAL A 55 7.78 6.85 3.14
N THR A 56 8.31 7.43 4.21
CA THR A 56 9.35 8.45 4.11
C THR A 56 10.62 7.90 3.44
N GLU A 57 11.02 6.67 3.80
CA GLU A 57 12.19 6.03 3.21
C GLU A 57 11.99 5.73 1.71
N GLU A 58 10.82 5.26 1.31
CA GLU A 58 10.57 4.75 -0.03
C GLU A 58 10.17 5.81 -1.05
N ILE A 59 9.49 6.87 -0.63
CA ILE A 59 9.00 7.90 -1.55
C ILE A 59 9.45 9.33 -1.19
N GLY A 60 10.35 9.46 -0.21
CA GLY A 60 11.00 10.71 0.16
C GLY A 60 10.26 11.52 1.22
N SER A 61 8.97 11.65 1.13
CA SER A 61 8.15 12.32 2.12
C SER A 61 6.71 11.83 2.04
N CYS A 62 5.99 11.87 3.15
CA CYS A 62 4.59 11.51 3.14
C CYS A 62 3.75 12.71 2.68
N PRO A 63 2.89 12.55 1.66
CA PRO A 63 1.96 13.61 1.28
C PRO A 63 0.93 13.85 2.39
N ALA A 64 0.26 15.01 2.35
CA ALA A 64 -0.84 15.28 3.27
C ALA A 64 -1.98 14.28 3.03
N ILE A 65 -2.30 13.50 4.06
CA ILE A 65 -3.35 12.47 3.99
C ILE A 65 -4.66 13.08 4.49
N LEU A 66 -5.68 13.07 3.62
CA LEU A 66 -7.02 13.58 3.96
C LEU A 66 -7.77 12.57 4.84
N LYS A 67 -7.63 11.29 4.55
CA LYS A 67 -8.31 10.22 5.26
C LYS A 67 -7.47 8.95 5.23
N THR A 68 -7.40 8.25 6.34
CA THR A 68 -6.76 6.93 6.46
C THR A 68 -7.82 5.92 6.80
N ILE A 69 -7.93 4.86 6.00
CA ILE A 69 -8.94 3.83 6.19
C ILE A 69 -8.23 2.47 6.24
N PRO A 70 -8.32 1.75 7.37
CA PRO A 70 -7.84 0.37 7.40
C PRO A 70 -8.61 -0.47 6.37
N LEU A 71 -7.89 -1.05 5.43
CA LEU A 71 -8.50 -1.81 4.34
C LEU A 71 -8.58 -3.29 4.65
N GLU A 72 -7.45 -3.85 5.07
CA GLU A 72 -7.30 -5.29 5.25
C GLU A 72 -6.20 -5.59 6.25
N THR A 73 -6.38 -6.63 7.04
CA THR A 73 -5.30 -7.24 7.81
C THR A 73 -5.21 -8.70 7.44
N PHE A 74 -4.05 -9.09 6.91
CA PHE A 74 -3.73 -10.49 6.63
C PHE A 74 -2.94 -11.06 7.79
N VAL A 75 -3.35 -12.24 8.25
CA VAL A 75 -2.62 -12.98 9.29
C VAL A 75 -2.33 -14.37 8.74
N SER A 76 -1.06 -14.79 8.78
CA SER A 76 -0.69 -16.13 8.34
C SER A 76 -1.29 -17.21 9.26
N ASN A 77 -1.38 -18.44 8.74
CA ASN A 77 -1.98 -19.56 9.48
C ASN A 77 -1.30 -19.82 10.82
N ASP A 78 0.01 -19.61 10.89
CA ASP A 78 0.80 -19.77 12.13
C ASP A 78 0.76 -18.51 13.03
N THR A 79 0.05 -17.47 12.62
CA THR A 79 -0.08 -16.17 13.30
C THR A 79 1.24 -15.39 13.48
N VAL A 80 2.32 -15.83 12.85
CA VAL A 80 3.63 -15.17 12.96
C VAL A 80 3.71 -13.94 12.06
N PHE A 81 3.15 -14.00 10.84
CA PHE A 81 3.18 -12.91 9.86
C PHE A 81 1.85 -12.16 9.86
N ASN A 82 1.93 -10.83 10.02
CA ASN A 82 0.76 -9.95 9.97
C ASN A 82 1.05 -8.83 8.97
N PHE A 83 0.12 -8.56 8.06
CA PHE A 83 0.23 -7.49 7.08
C PHE A 83 -1.00 -6.58 7.17
N HIS A 84 -0.77 -5.31 7.49
CA HIS A 84 -1.81 -4.29 7.59
C HIS A 84 -1.79 -3.39 6.36
N THR A 85 -2.91 -3.32 5.63
CA THR A 85 -3.05 -2.45 4.48
C THR A 85 -3.97 -1.29 4.82
N TYR A 86 -3.50 -0.08 4.55
CA TYR A 86 -4.26 1.15 4.75
C TYR A 86 -4.53 1.83 3.41
N LEU A 87 -5.76 2.26 3.20
CA LEU A 87 -6.09 3.17 2.10
C LEU A 87 -5.83 4.60 2.58
N CYS A 88 -4.91 5.28 1.93
CA CYS A 88 -4.53 6.65 2.29
C CYS A 88 -5.03 7.60 1.19
N VAL A 89 -6.10 8.32 1.48
CA VAL A 89 -6.71 9.25 0.52
C VAL A 89 -5.94 10.57 0.55
N ILE A 90 -5.48 10.99 -0.62
CA ILE A 90 -4.79 12.28 -0.81
C ILE A 90 -5.51 13.08 -1.89
N GLU A 91 -5.26 14.40 -1.96
CA GLU A 91 -5.95 15.26 -2.92
C GLU A 91 -5.50 15.01 -4.35
N ASN A 92 -4.19 15.02 -4.60
CA ASN A 92 -3.61 14.96 -5.94
C ASN A 92 -2.55 13.89 -6.05
N GLU A 93 -2.31 13.41 -7.27
CA GLU A 93 -1.12 12.63 -7.57
C GLU A 93 0.14 13.46 -7.31
N PHE A 94 1.23 12.78 -7.02
CA PHE A 94 2.53 13.42 -6.83
C PHE A 94 3.62 12.57 -7.48
N ILE A 95 4.80 13.15 -7.64
CA ILE A 95 5.98 12.44 -8.15
C ILE A 95 6.77 11.94 -6.95
N PRO A 96 6.81 10.62 -6.69
CA PRO A 96 7.58 10.10 -5.58
C PRO A 96 9.08 10.21 -5.84
N LYS A 97 9.84 10.45 -4.77
CA LYS A 97 11.30 10.35 -4.83
C LYS A 97 11.70 8.95 -4.39
N LEU A 98 11.97 8.06 -5.35
CA LEU A 98 12.22 6.65 -5.07
C LEU A 98 13.56 6.42 -4.40
N SER A 99 13.59 5.42 -3.50
CA SER A 99 14.83 4.85 -2.96
C SER A 99 15.35 3.78 -3.92
N ASP A 100 16.50 3.19 -3.59
CA ASP A 100 17.11 2.12 -4.39
C ASP A 100 16.28 0.82 -4.42
N GLU A 101 15.30 0.69 -3.53
CA GLU A 101 14.42 -0.49 -3.48
C GLU A 101 13.43 -0.56 -4.63
N HIS A 102 13.15 0.58 -5.28
CA HIS A 102 12.16 0.66 -6.34
C HIS A 102 12.75 1.37 -7.56
N CYS A 103 12.37 0.92 -8.75
CA CYS A 103 12.89 1.44 -10.02
C CYS A 103 11.85 2.23 -10.83
N ALA A 104 10.57 2.16 -10.46
CA ALA A 104 9.51 2.86 -11.19
C ALA A 104 8.28 3.05 -10.31
N TRP A 105 7.44 4.00 -10.72
CA TRP A 105 6.12 4.20 -10.10
C TRP A 105 5.06 4.35 -11.18
N ALA A 106 3.80 4.07 -10.82
CA ALA A 106 2.67 4.29 -11.69
C ALA A 106 1.44 4.68 -10.87
N TRP A 107 0.65 5.58 -11.42
CA TRP A 107 -0.71 5.85 -10.95
C TRP A 107 -1.66 5.12 -11.87
N ALA A 108 -2.51 4.25 -11.31
CA ALA A 108 -3.38 3.40 -12.11
C ALA A 108 -4.66 3.08 -11.36
N THR A 109 -5.71 2.74 -12.10
CA THR A 109 -6.90 2.11 -11.55
C THR A 109 -6.63 0.62 -11.34
N ILE A 110 -7.49 -0.06 -10.57
CA ILE A 110 -7.33 -1.51 -10.35
C ILE A 110 -7.29 -2.26 -11.68
N ASP A 111 -8.18 -1.92 -12.61
CA ASP A 111 -8.32 -2.64 -13.87
C ASP A 111 -7.17 -2.37 -14.85
N ARG A 112 -6.44 -1.27 -14.65
CA ARG A 112 -5.31 -0.87 -15.51
C ARG A 112 -3.98 -0.90 -14.78
N ALA A 113 -3.92 -1.59 -13.64
CA ALA A 113 -2.69 -1.71 -12.87
C ALA A 113 -1.61 -2.40 -13.70
N PRO A 114 -0.35 -1.93 -13.63
CA PRO A 114 0.74 -2.60 -14.33
C PRO A 114 0.97 -4.00 -13.77
N LYS A 115 1.49 -4.87 -14.59
CA LYS A 115 1.72 -6.28 -14.24
C LYS A 115 3.20 -6.62 -14.34
N PRO A 116 3.68 -7.62 -13.58
CA PRO A 116 2.95 -8.41 -12.62
C PRO A 116 2.75 -7.67 -11.29
N LEU A 117 1.62 -7.89 -10.65
CA LEU A 117 1.39 -7.38 -9.30
C LEU A 117 2.09 -8.30 -8.28
N HIS A 118 2.56 -7.71 -7.19
CA HIS A 118 2.99 -8.49 -6.03
C HIS A 118 1.85 -9.42 -5.60
N GLN A 119 2.19 -10.66 -5.21
CA GLN A 119 1.21 -11.69 -4.91
C GLN A 119 0.13 -11.25 -3.91
N GLY A 120 0.51 -10.59 -2.83
CA GLY A 120 -0.44 -10.11 -1.83
C GLY A 120 -1.42 -9.09 -2.39
N LEU A 121 -0.92 -8.15 -3.19
CA LEU A 121 -1.77 -7.13 -3.82
C LEU A 121 -2.68 -7.75 -4.87
N ARG A 122 -2.18 -8.72 -5.64
CA ARG A 122 -2.99 -9.44 -6.61
C ARG A 122 -4.14 -10.17 -5.93
N SER A 123 -3.89 -10.80 -4.78
CA SER A 123 -4.93 -11.45 -3.99
C SER A 123 -5.97 -10.45 -3.49
N SER A 124 -5.54 -9.31 -2.97
CA SER A 124 -6.45 -8.28 -2.46
C SER A 124 -7.31 -7.70 -3.57
N PHE A 125 -6.73 -7.35 -4.71
CA PHE A 125 -7.48 -6.79 -5.85
C PHE A 125 -8.41 -7.82 -6.50
N GLY A 126 -8.08 -9.11 -6.40
CA GLY A 126 -8.94 -10.20 -6.86
C GLY A 126 -10.03 -10.60 -5.88
N ASN A 127 -9.98 -10.12 -4.65
CA ASN A 127 -10.93 -10.48 -3.61
C ASN A 127 -12.19 -9.62 -3.70
N LYS A 128 -13.34 -10.26 -3.89
CA LYS A 128 -14.61 -9.56 -4.07
C LYS A 128 -14.98 -8.69 -2.86
N THR A 129 -14.73 -9.18 -1.65
CA THR A 129 -15.01 -8.42 -0.42
C THR A 129 -14.18 -7.16 -0.34
N ILE A 130 -12.89 -7.24 -0.66
CA ILE A 130 -11.99 -6.09 -0.68
C ILE A 130 -12.40 -5.09 -1.77
N ARG A 131 -12.74 -5.58 -2.97
CA ARG A 131 -13.20 -4.72 -4.07
C ARG A 131 -14.50 -3.99 -3.71
N THR A 132 -15.43 -4.66 -3.05
CA THR A 132 -16.69 -4.07 -2.59
C THR A 132 -16.42 -2.99 -1.55
N LYS A 133 -15.51 -3.26 -0.60
CA LYS A 133 -15.11 -2.27 0.40
C LYS A 133 -14.49 -1.04 -0.25
N LEU A 134 -13.58 -1.23 -1.20
CA LEU A 134 -12.95 -0.14 -1.94
C LEU A 134 -14.00 0.70 -2.67
N GLN A 135 -14.95 0.08 -3.37
CA GLN A 135 -15.99 0.80 -4.09
C GLN A 135 -16.86 1.64 -3.13
N THR A 136 -17.23 1.06 -1.98
CA THR A 136 -17.98 1.78 -0.96
C THR A 136 -17.22 3.01 -0.46
N VAL A 137 -15.92 2.86 -0.22
CA VAL A 137 -15.07 3.97 0.23
C VAL A 137 -14.97 5.04 -0.84
N PHE A 138 -14.80 4.68 -2.13
CA PHE A 138 -14.74 5.65 -3.22
C PHE A 138 -16.01 6.48 -3.31
N ASP A 139 -17.18 5.83 -3.15
CA ASP A 139 -18.47 6.54 -3.16
C ASP A 139 -18.56 7.56 -2.02
N ILE A 140 -17.99 7.23 -0.85
CA ILE A 140 -17.96 8.13 0.30
C ILE A 140 -16.94 9.25 0.10
N VAL A 141 -15.76 8.93 -0.42
CA VAL A 141 -14.68 9.90 -0.65
C VAL A 141 -15.11 11.00 -1.61
N ASP A 142 -15.92 10.67 -2.61
CA ASP A 142 -16.43 11.64 -3.57
C ASP A 142 -17.33 12.70 -2.92
N LEU A 143 -17.82 12.44 -1.71
CA LEU A 143 -18.64 13.40 -0.95
C LEU A 143 -17.82 14.33 -0.03
N LEU A 144 -16.53 14.09 0.10
CA LEU A 144 -15.67 14.87 1.00
C LEU A 144 -15.26 16.23 0.39
#